data_49c6adb9dd6a6b1df4f2fdabe4454694
#
_entry.id   49c6adb9dd6a6b1df4f2fdabe4454694
#
_cell.length_a   1.000
_cell.length_b   1.000
_cell.length_c   1.000
_cell.angle_alpha   90.00
_cell.angle_beta   90.00
_cell.angle_gamma   90.00
#
_symmetry.space_group_name_H-M   'P 1'
#
loop_
_entity.id
_entity.type
_entity.pdbx_description
1 polymer ?
#
loop_
_entity_poly.entity_id
_entity_poly.type
_entity_poly.pdbx_seq_one_letter_code
_entity_poly.pdbx_strand_id
1 'polypeptide(L)'
;VLLEAPTPREFGRLIAARLPEHPARRLIVQVSGSKGREPIAMIHGITGSALFANRFGKALKQRYSLLAVRGMGTEPGEAPFADMAEISGNYFDGLTSATGQMPRMIGGICLGGLMAIEVGRLTYEATGERPALLLIDPPPLGSAWLKPMPDNRMTARRRRQITRKVVYWGTLRNAFAAVGLGQSWIGRHTRQKAFKSMLIRAAAGFSPASYPSDILVVASSEWGATTVAQYKAWATENTRIETVVMPGRHDKFRKANMDAIDDAIISFLDARQAEMPNGKPAS
;
A
#
# COMPACT_ATOMS: atom_id res chain seq x y z
N VAL A 1 -20.54 17.09 -16.32
CA VAL A 1 -19.16 16.67 -16.68
C VAL A 1 -19.14 15.99 -18.05
N LEU A 2 -19.94 14.93 -18.31
CA LEU A 2 -20.01 14.29 -19.64
C LEU A 2 -20.60 15.18 -20.72
N LEU A 3 -21.48 16.11 -20.38
CA LEU A 3 -22.04 17.11 -21.30
C LEU A 3 -21.03 18.23 -21.64
N GLU A 4 -20.07 18.49 -20.75
CA GLU A 4 -19.00 19.49 -20.93
C GLU A 4 -17.81 18.97 -21.72
N ALA A 5 -17.67 17.64 -21.82
CA ALA A 5 -16.57 16.97 -22.48
C ALA A 5 -17.06 15.68 -23.18
N PRO A 6 -17.72 15.81 -24.33
CA PRO A 6 -18.38 14.71 -25.02
C PRO A 6 -17.42 13.70 -25.67
N THR A 7 -16.15 14.04 -25.79
CA THR A 7 -15.15 13.10 -26.32
C THR A 7 -14.17 12.61 -25.23
N PRO A 8 -13.61 11.40 -25.34
CA PRO A 8 -12.60 10.91 -24.41
C PRO A 8 -11.38 11.84 -24.28
N ARG A 9 -11.02 12.55 -25.35
CA ARG A 9 -9.92 13.53 -25.36
C ARG A 9 -10.25 14.78 -24.55
N GLU A 10 -11.44 15.32 -24.71
CA GLU A 10 -11.93 16.50 -23.97
C GLU A 10 -12.14 16.15 -22.50
N PHE A 11 -12.72 14.99 -22.23
CA PHE A 11 -12.86 14.48 -20.88
C PHE A 11 -11.50 14.30 -20.19
N GLY A 12 -10.52 13.76 -20.90
CA GLY A 12 -9.14 13.64 -20.39
C GLY A 12 -8.49 15.01 -20.10
N ARG A 13 -8.72 16.02 -20.97
CA ARG A 13 -8.24 17.41 -20.72
C ARG A 13 -8.93 18.06 -19.53
N LEU A 14 -10.25 17.88 -19.41
CA LEU A 14 -11.03 18.41 -18.28
C LEU A 14 -10.56 17.81 -16.95
N ILE A 15 -10.32 16.50 -16.91
CA ILE A 15 -9.76 15.82 -15.75
C ILE A 15 -8.35 16.36 -15.46
N ALA A 16 -7.49 16.44 -16.46
CA ALA A 16 -6.12 16.94 -16.29
C ALA A 16 -6.07 18.37 -15.74
N ALA A 17 -6.96 19.25 -16.20
CA ALA A 17 -7.08 20.63 -15.71
C ALA A 17 -7.59 20.72 -14.25
N ARG A 18 -8.32 19.70 -13.78
CA ARG A 18 -8.83 19.61 -12.39
C ARG A 18 -7.92 18.78 -11.47
N LEU A 19 -6.89 18.14 -12.03
CA LEU A 19 -5.91 17.42 -11.21
C LEU A 19 -5.01 18.42 -10.49
N PRO A 20 -4.72 18.18 -9.22
CA PRO A 20 -3.85 19.05 -8.45
C PRO A 20 -2.42 19.03 -8.98
N GLU A 21 -1.72 20.12 -8.74
CA GLU A 21 -0.34 20.35 -9.18
C GLU A 21 0.68 19.37 -8.57
N HIS A 22 0.41 18.83 -7.36
CA HIS A 22 1.34 17.93 -6.68
C HIS A 22 1.32 16.53 -7.31
N PRO A 23 2.42 16.07 -7.95
CA PRO A 23 2.47 14.79 -8.66
C PRO A 23 2.07 13.58 -7.80
N ALA A 24 2.44 13.59 -6.52
CA ALA A 24 2.15 12.50 -5.59
C ALA A 24 0.65 12.30 -5.34
N ARG A 25 -0.18 13.35 -5.44
CA ARG A 25 -1.63 13.22 -5.30
C ARG A 25 -2.26 12.34 -6.37
N ARG A 26 -1.66 12.24 -7.55
CA ARG A 26 -2.12 11.33 -8.63
C ARG A 26 -2.01 9.85 -8.24
N LEU A 27 -1.26 9.53 -7.19
CA LEU A 27 -1.15 8.18 -6.65
C LEU A 27 -2.38 7.79 -5.82
N ILE A 28 -3.18 8.75 -5.38
CA ILE A 28 -4.33 8.53 -4.50
C ILE A 28 -5.62 8.48 -5.31
N VAL A 29 -6.33 7.37 -5.18
CA VAL A 29 -7.61 7.11 -5.84
C VAL A 29 -8.70 7.04 -4.79
N GLN A 30 -9.68 7.93 -4.86
CA GLN A 30 -10.86 7.84 -3.99
C GLN A 30 -11.77 6.71 -4.50
N VAL A 31 -11.96 5.69 -3.66
CA VAL A 31 -12.76 4.50 -3.98
C VAL A 31 -14.21 4.70 -3.54
N SER A 32 -14.41 5.29 -2.38
CA SER A 32 -15.73 5.58 -1.81
C SER A 32 -15.67 6.71 -0.80
N GLY A 33 -16.82 7.18 -0.40
CA GLY A 33 -16.97 8.19 0.65
C GLY A 33 -17.38 9.55 0.12
N SER A 34 -17.86 10.39 1.04
CA SER A 34 -18.26 11.79 0.83
C SER A 34 -17.45 12.70 1.73
N LYS A 35 -17.46 14.00 1.44
CA LYS A 35 -16.90 15.01 2.36
C LYS A 35 -17.48 14.84 3.77
N GLY A 36 -16.59 14.86 4.76
CA GLY A 36 -16.97 14.75 6.19
C GLY A 36 -16.83 13.36 6.80
N ARG A 37 -16.51 12.32 6.02
CA ARG A 37 -16.15 11.01 6.58
C ARG A 37 -14.66 10.91 6.81
N GLU A 38 -14.27 10.27 7.93
CA GLU A 38 -12.88 10.02 8.24
C GLU A 38 -12.22 9.16 7.15
N PRO A 39 -11.06 9.56 6.61
CA PRO A 39 -10.37 8.80 5.60
C PRO A 39 -9.64 7.59 6.19
N ILE A 40 -9.69 6.49 5.46
CA ILE A 40 -8.80 5.34 5.62
C ILE A 40 -8.09 5.09 4.28
N ALA A 41 -6.81 4.81 4.32
CA ALA A 41 -6.01 4.61 3.12
C ALA A 41 -5.52 3.17 3.01
N MET A 42 -5.55 2.62 1.79
CA MET A 42 -5.11 1.27 1.51
C MET A 42 -4.04 1.26 0.42
N ILE A 43 -2.85 0.80 0.78
CA ILE A 43 -1.70 0.73 -0.12
C ILE A 43 -1.73 -0.61 -0.88
N HIS A 44 -1.43 -0.53 -2.17
CA HIS A 44 -1.41 -1.66 -3.09
C HIS A 44 -0.44 -2.78 -2.69
N GLY A 45 -0.70 -3.99 -3.16
CA GLY A 45 0.27 -5.10 -3.10
C GLY A 45 1.28 -5.05 -4.26
N ILE A 46 1.88 -6.20 -4.54
CA ILE A 46 2.96 -6.38 -5.54
C ILE A 46 2.61 -5.93 -6.96
N THR A 47 1.34 -5.79 -7.30
CA THR A 47 0.89 -5.39 -8.65
C THR A 47 0.86 -3.88 -8.88
N GLY A 48 0.90 -3.07 -7.83
CA GLY A 48 0.75 -1.62 -7.93
C GLY A 48 -0.68 -1.13 -8.24
N SER A 49 -1.65 -2.03 -8.35
CA SER A 49 -3.03 -1.67 -8.73
C SER A 49 -3.84 -1.22 -7.52
N ALA A 50 -4.55 -0.11 -7.65
CA ALA A 50 -5.53 0.38 -6.66
C ALA A 50 -6.88 -0.37 -6.72
N LEU A 51 -7.15 -1.12 -7.80
CA LEU A 51 -8.45 -1.78 -8.04
C LEU A 51 -8.84 -2.80 -6.96
N PHE A 52 -7.88 -3.32 -6.20
CA PHE A 52 -8.16 -4.23 -5.09
C PHE A 52 -9.09 -3.61 -4.04
N ALA A 53 -9.02 -2.29 -3.85
CA ALA A 53 -9.80 -1.57 -2.85
C ALA A 53 -11.31 -1.54 -3.17
N ASN A 54 -11.70 -1.77 -4.41
CA ASN A 54 -13.10 -1.91 -4.80
C ASN A 54 -13.80 -3.12 -4.14
N ARG A 55 -13.02 -4.10 -3.67
CA ARG A 55 -13.53 -5.33 -3.05
C ARG A 55 -13.92 -5.17 -1.58
N PHE A 56 -13.50 -4.10 -0.91
CA PHE A 56 -13.97 -3.80 0.43
C PHE A 56 -15.48 -3.59 0.45
N GLY A 57 -16.15 -4.08 1.48
CA GLY A 57 -17.61 -4.16 1.56
C GLY A 57 -18.30 -2.82 1.73
N LYS A 58 -19.62 -2.87 1.66
CA LYS A 58 -20.46 -1.67 1.81
C LYS A 58 -20.36 -1.07 3.21
N ALA A 59 -20.28 -1.89 4.26
CA ALA A 59 -20.22 -1.43 5.64
C ALA A 59 -19.04 -0.51 5.89
N LEU A 60 -17.83 -0.93 5.47
CA LEU A 60 -16.63 -0.11 5.58
C LEU A 60 -16.74 1.17 4.75
N LYS A 61 -17.21 1.09 3.51
CA LYS A 61 -17.40 2.23 2.60
C LYS A 61 -18.48 3.22 3.03
N GLN A 62 -19.46 2.76 3.80
CA GLN A 62 -20.50 3.63 4.36
C GLN A 62 -20.01 4.41 5.57
N ARG A 63 -19.11 3.85 6.37
CA ARG A 63 -18.57 4.48 7.58
C ARG A 63 -17.40 5.40 7.30
N TYR A 64 -16.51 5.04 6.37
CA TYR A 64 -15.25 5.71 6.10
C TYR A 64 -15.14 6.18 4.65
N SER A 65 -14.32 7.20 4.43
CA SER A 65 -13.85 7.58 3.10
C SER A 65 -12.68 6.68 2.72
N LEU A 66 -12.89 5.75 1.78
CA LEU A 66 -11.86 4.79 1.38
C LEU A 66 -11.00 5.35 0.25
N LEU A 67 -9.72 5.50 0.54
CA LEU A 67 -8.69 5.90 -0.41
C LEU A 67 -7.84 4.68 -0.77
N ALA A 68 -7.49 4.55 -2.03
CA ALA A 68 -6.52 3.54 -2.49
C ALA A 68 -5.27 4.23 -3.02
N VAL A 69 -4.12 3.74 -2.59
CA VAL A 69 -2.83 4.19 -3.11
C VAL A 69 -2.39 3.24 -4.22
N ARG A 70 -2.15 3.77 -5.42
CA ARG A 70 -1.61 3.00 -6.55
C ARG A 70 -0.09 3.05 -6.60
N GLY A 71 0.51 2.11 -7.29
CA GLY A 71 1.96 2.03 -7.44
C GLY A 71 2.53 3.19 -8.23
N MET A 72 3.50 3.89 -7.67
CA MET A 72 4.32 4.88 -8.35
C MET A 72 5.14 4.22 -9.48
N GLY A 73 5.16 4.80 -10.67
CA GLY A 73 5.88 4.24 -11.84
C GLY A 73 5.10 3.19 -12.62
N THR A 74 3.80 2.99 -12.33
CA THR A 74 2.93 2.09 -13.10
C THR A 74 2.30 2.76 -14.32
N GLU A 75 2.22 4.09 -14.32
CA GLU A 75 1.66 4.86 -15.43
C GLU A 75 2.74 5.42 -16.37
N PRO A 76 2.38 5.72 -17.63
CA PRO A 76 3.31 6.33 -18.57
C PRO A 76 3.81 7.70 -18.09
N GLY A 77 5.11 7.95 -18.24
CA GLY A 77 5.73 9.22 -17.83
C GLY A 77 6.06 9.30 -16.35
N GLU A 78 5.66 8.33 -15.53
CA GLU A 78 6.05 8.31 -14.12
C GLU A 78 7.48 7.79 -13.96
N ALA A 79 8.22 8.47 -13.09
CA ALA A 79 9.55 8.01 -12.69
C ALA A 79 9.44 6.72 -11.84
N PRO A 80 10.40 5.81 -11.95
CA PRO A 80 10.53 4.70 -11.03
C PRO A 80 11.06 5.21 -9.68
N PHE A 81 10.82 4.47 -8.62
CA PHE A 81 11.40 4.70 -7.30
C PHE A 81 12.69 3.88 -7.11
N ALA A 82 13.59 4.35 -6.24
CA ALA A 82 14.85 3.66 -5.94
C ALA A 82 14.69 2.60 -4.85
N ASP A 83 13.97 2.92 -3.78
CA ASP A 83 13.84 2.11 -2.57
C ASP A 83 12.48 2.29 -1.88
N MET A 84 12.34 1.69 -0.69
CA MET A 84 11.11 1.76 0.11
C MET A 84 10.89 3.13 0.74
N ALA A 85 11.95 3.85 1.07
CA ALA A 85 11.83 5.17 1.67
C ALA A 85 11.27 6.17 0.66
N GLU A 86 11.79 6.17 -0.57
CA GLU A 86 11.31 7.06 -1.64
C GLU A 86 9.84 6.78 -2.00
N ILE A 87 9.47 5.52 -2.21
CA ILE A 87 8.08 5.20 -2.57
C ILE A 87 7.11 5.53 -1.43
N SER A 88 7.51 5.28 -0.18
CA SER A 88 6.67 5.58 0.98
C SER A 88 6.58 7.08 1.25
N GLY A 89 7.65 7.84 1.04
CA GLY A 89 7.63 9.31 1.09
C GLY A 89 6.65 9.91 0.10
N ASN A 90 6.67 9.45 -1.16
CA ASN A 90 5.69 9.88 -2.17
C ASN A 90 4.25 9.51 -1.80
N TYR A 91 4.02 8.39 -1.09
CA TYR A 91 2.67 8.03 -0.63
C TYR A 91 2.23 8.90 0.54
N PHE A 92 3.12 9.23 1.47
CA PHE A 92 2.88 10.19 2.54
C PHE A 92 2.47 11.56 1.97
N ASP A 93 3.26 12.12 1.06
CA ASP A 93 2.98 13.40 0.40
C ASP A 93 1.65 13.37 -0.38
N GLY A 94 1.40 12.27 -1.08
CA GLY A 94 0.16 12.05 -1.82
C GLY A 94 -1.07 12.04 -0.93
N LEU A 95 -1.02 11.32 0.19
CA LEU A 95 -2.12 11.24 1.16
C LEU A 95 -2.35 12.61 1.82
N THR A 96 -1.31 13.28 2.29
CA THR A 96 -1.40 14.62 2.87
C THR A 96 -2.02 15.62 1.90
N SER A 97 -1.55 15.63 0.64
CA SER A 97 -2.09 16.51 -0.41
C SER A 97 -3.53 16.18 -0.80
N ALA A 98 -3.95 14.91 -0.69
CA ALA A 98 -5.29 14.49 -1.10
C ALA A 98 -6.36 14.82 -0.06
N THR A 99 -6.03 14.76 1.22
CA THR A 99 -7.00 14.82 2.32
C THR A 99 -6.87 16.07 3.17
N GLY A 100 -5.74 16.78 3.10
CA GLY A 100 -5.40 17.89 4.00
C GLY A 100 -5.09 17.45 5.44
N GLN A 101 -5.24 16.17 5.74
CA GLN A 101 -4.93 15.52 7.02
C GLN A 101 -4.54 14.07 6.78
N MET A 102 -3.88 13.44 7.72
CA MET A 102 -3.55 12.02 7.56
C MET A 102 -4.77 11.12 7.79
N PRO A 103 -4.86 9.99 7.05
CA PRO A 103 -5.92 9.02 7.28
C PRO A 103 -5.87 8.44 8.70
N ARG A 104 -7.05 8.19 9.29
CA ARG A 104 -7.19 7.55 10.61
C ARG A 104 -6.54 6.16 10.66
N MET A 105 -6.56 5.45 9.52
CA MET A 105 -5.90 4.15 9.34
C MET A 105 -5.16 4.14 8.02
N ILE A 106 -3.95 3.61 8.05
CA ILE A 106 -3.13 3.35 6.86
C ILE A 106 -2.96 1.84 6.76
N GLY A 107 -3.53 1.25 5.72
CA GLY A 107 -3.46 -0.18 5.48
C GLY A 107 -2.62 -0.54 4.26
N GLY A 108 -2.16 -1.78 4.22
CA GLY A 108 -1.46 -2.31 3.07
C GLY A 108 -1.63 -3.82 2.91
N ILE A 109 -1.64 -4.25 1.65
CA ILE A 109 -1.78 -5.66 1.30
C ILE A 109 -0.43 -6.23 0.88
N CYS A 110 -0.04 -7.37 1.42
CA CYS A 110 1.23 -8.01 1.10
C CYS A 110 2.40 -7.03 1.32
N LEU A 111 3.21 -6.73 0.30
CA LEU A 111 4.28 -5.72 0.37
C LEU A 111 3.77 -4.31 0.73
N GLY A 112 2.49 -4.03 0.46
CA GLY A 112 1.84 -2.79 0.89
C GLY A 112 1.85 -2.59 2.40
N GLY A 113 1.85 -3.67 3.17
CA GLY A 113 1.98 -3.61 4.62
C GLY A 113 3.29 -2.97 5.08
N LEU A 114 4.40 -3.27 4.42
CA LEU A 114 5.70 -2.64 4.73
C LEU A 114 5.69 -1.13 4.42
N MET A 115 5.06 -0.75 3.30
CA MET A 115 4.89 0.66 2.94
C MET A 115 3.93 1.37 3.91
N ALA A 116 2.87 0.70 4.38
CA ALA A 116 1.94 1.25 5.36
C ALA A 116 2.65 1.56 6.69
N ILE A 117 3.53 0.68 7.16
CA ILE A 117 4.35 0.92 8.35
C ILE A 117 5.22 2.17 8.14
N GLU A 118 5.91 2.27 7.02
CA GLU A 118 6.81 3.40 6.75
C GLU A 118 6.04 4.72 6.60
N VAL A 119 4.90 4.73 5.91
CA VAL A 119 4.03 5.92 5.83
C VAL A 119 3.50 6.32 7.20
N GLY A 120 3.09 5.35 8.04
CA GLY A 120 2.66 5.61 9.41
C GLY A 120 3.79 6.18 10.27
N ARG A 121 5.02 5.67 10.14
CA ARG A 121 6.21 6.20 10.81
C ARG A 121 6.50 7.65 10.39
N LEU A 122 6.48 7.93 9.08
CA LEU A 122 6.67 9.28 8.56
C LEU A 122 5.59 10.24 9.08
N THR A 123 4.34 9.77 9.19
CA THR A 123 3.25 10.55 9.79
C THR A 123 3.56 10.89 11.24
N TYR A 124 3.94 9.88 12.03
CA TYR A 124 4.26 10.09 13.45
C TYR A 124 5.43 11.06 13.64
N GLU A 125 6.48 10.94 12.85
CA GLU A 125 7.64 11.85 12.91
C GLU A 125 7.30 13.29 12.50
N ALA A 126 6.43 13.46 11.50
CA ALA A 126 6.08 14.78 10.97
C ALA A 126 5.02 15.51 11.82
N THR A 127 4.09 14.79 12.43
CA THR A 127 2.89 15.38 13.05
C THR A 127 2.67 14.98 14.51
N GLY A 128 3.33 13.94 15.02
CA GLY A 128 3.03 13.31 16.29
C GLY A 128 1.77 12.42 16.27
N GLU A 129 1.00 12.41 15.18
CA GLU A 129 -0.20 11.60 15.04
C GLU A 129 0.14 10.11 14.85
N ARG A 130 -0.70 9.25 15.41
CA ARG A 130 -0.55 7.79 15.35
C ARG A 130 -1.70 7.17 14.55
N PRO A 131 -1.64 7.15 13.22
CA PRO A 131 -2.64 6.44 12.45
C PRO A 131 -2.63 4.95 12.82
N ALA A 132 -3.80 4.33 12.88
CA ALA A 132 -3.86 2.88 13.02
C ALA A 132 -3.23 2.22 11.79
N LEU A 133 -2.57 1.07 11.98
CA LEU A 133 -2.05 0.28 10.87
C LEU A 133 -2.91 -0.95 10.60
N LEU A 134 -3.14 -1.25 9.32
CA LEU A 134 -3.77 -2.48 8.87
C LEU A 134 -2.82 -3.24 7.96
N LEU A 135 -2.39 -4.41 8.39
CA LEU A 135 -1.47 -5.25 7.64
C LEU A 135 -2.20 -6.50 7.15
N ILE A 136 -2.60 -6.52 5.87
CA ILE A 136 -3.32 -7.66 5.29
C ILE A 136 -2.32 -8.60 4.62
N ASP A 137 -2.13 -9.74 5.26
CA ASP A 137 -1.19 -10.81 4.87
C ASP A 137 0.19 -10.25 4.48
N PRO A 138 0.80 -9.46 5.39
CA PRO A 138 2.10 -8.87 5.14
C PRO A 138 3.15 -9.98 5.04
N PRO A 139 4.23 -9.79 4.26
CA PRO A 139 5.33 -10.73 4.26
C PRO A 139 6.03 -10.74 5.62
N PRO A 140 6.66 -11.85 6.00
CA PRO A 140 7.55 -11.88 7.16
C PRO A 140 8.61 -10.79 7.07
N LEU A 141 8.98 -10.18 8.19
CA LEU A 141 9.98 -9.12 8.25
C LEU A 141 11.39 -9.63 7.86
N GLY A 142 12.12 -8.78 7.17
CA GLY A 142 13.46 -9.11 6.68
C GLY A 142 13.45 -9.91 5.38
N SER A 143 14.61 -10.42 4.97
CA SER A 143 14.78 -11.15 3.71
C SER A 143 14.16 -12.57 3.69
N ALA A 144 13.62 -13.04 4.82
CA ALA A 144 13.09 -14.38 4.99
C ALA A 144 11.88 -14.70 4.07
N TRP A 145 11.09 -13.69 3.72
CA TRP A 145 9.91 -13.87 2.83
C TRP A 145 10.27 -14.23 1.38
N LEU A 146 11.52 -14.03 0.99
CA LEU A 146 11.98 -14.40 -0.35
C LEU A 146 12.12 -15.93 -0.57
N LYS A 147 11.95 -16.72 0.41
CA LYS A 147 11.67 -18.14 0.68
C LYS A 147 12.28 -18.52 2.03
N PRO A 148 11.61 -19.30 2.87
CA PRO A 148 12.27 -19.92 4.00
C PRO A 148 13.34 -20.87 3.43
N MET A 149 14.59 -20.44 3.48
CA MET A 149 15.73 -21.32 3.36
C MET A 149 16.28 -21.51 4.75
N PRO A 150 16.63 -22.74 5.15
CA PRO A 150 17.17 -23.02 6.48
C PRO A 150 18.46 -22.25 6.78
N ASP A 151 19.09 -21.68 5.77
CA ASP A 151 20.24 -20.80 5.86
C ASP A 151 19.85 -19.40 5.43
N ASN A 152 20.14 -18.43 6.27
CA ASN A 152 19.95 -16.97 6.12
C ASN A 152 20.70 -16.35 4.91
N ARG A 153 21.00 -17.16 3.93
CA ARG A 153 21.68 -16.78 2.70
C ARG A 153 20.65 -16.59 1.61
N MET A 154 20.15 -15.36 1.51
CA MET A 154 19.72 -14.93 0.18
C MET A 154 20.97 -15.05 -0.71
N THR A 155 21.09 -16.21 -1.39
CA THR A 155 22.28 -16.54 -2.14
C THR A 155 22.60 -15.39 -3.09
N ALA A 156 23.88 -15.07 -3.23
CA ALA A 156 24.37 -14.08 -4.19
C ALA A 156 23.75 -14.30 -5.59
N ARG A 157 23.45 -15.56 -5.93
CA ARG A 157 22.72 -15.98 -7.13
C ARG A 157 21.31 -15.34 -7.21
N ARG A 158 20.54 -15.30 -6.13
CA ARG A 158 19.18 -14.77 -6.14
C ARG A 158 19.16 -13.23 -6.18
N ARG A 159 20.08 -12.58 -5.46
CA ARG A 159 20.30 -11.13 -5.60
C ARG A 159 20.64 -10.76 -7.05
N ARG A 160 21.57 -11.49 -7.68
CA ARG A 160 21.90 -11.30 -9.10
C ARG A 160 20.70 -11.51 -10.02
N GLN A 161 19.86 -12.52 -9.74
CA GLN A 161 18.67 -12.80 -10.53
C GLN A 161 17.63 -11.66 -10.41
N ILE A 162 17.39 -11.12 -9.21
CA ILE A 162 16.51 -9.97 -9.00
C ILE A 162 17.07 -8.74 -9.72
N THR A 163 18.36 -8.44 -9.56
CA THR A 163 19.02 -7.31 -10.23
C THR A 163 18.93 -7.42 -11.75
N ARG A 164 19.18 -8.60 -12.31
CA ARG A 164 19.03 -8.85 -13.76
C ARG A 164 17.60 -8.57 -14.24
N LYS A 165 16.59 -8.98 -13.47
CA LYS A 165 15.18 -8.69 -13.82
C LYS A 165 14.87 -7.20 -13.75
N VAL A 166 15.38 -6.48 -12.76
CA VAL A 166 15.20 -5.03 -12.66
C VAL A 166 15.82 -4.32 -13.87
N VAL A 167 17.07 -4.66 -14.22
CA VAL A 167 17.75 -4.09 -15.39
C VAL A 167 17.01 -4.43 -16.67
N TYR A 168 16.72 -5.69 -16.89
CA TYR A 168 16.04 -6.15 -18.12
C TYR A 168 14.69 -5.46 -18.34
N TRP A 169 13.80 -5.49 -17.35
CA TRP A 169 12.48 -4.88 -17.47
C TRP A 169 12.54 -3.34 -17.47
N GLY A 170 13.48 -2.74 -16.75
CA GLY A 170 13.72 -1.32 -16.78
C GLY A 170 14.17 -0.83 -18.16
N THR A 171 15.11 -1.54 -18.77
CA THR A 171 15.59 -1.23 -20.15
C THR A 171 14.46 -1.36 -21.17
N LEU A 172 13.69 -2.46 -21.13
CA LEU A 172 12.55 -2.64 -22.05
C LEU A 172 11.50 -1.55 -21.87
N ARG A 173 11.18 -1.18 -20.64
CA ARG A 173 10.24 -0.08 -20.35
C ARG A 173 10.70 1.22 -21.02
N ASN A 174 11.96 1.58 -20.85
CA ASN A 174 12.52 2.80 -21.40
C ASN A 174 12.58 2.74 -22.94
N ALA A 175 12.97 1.60 -23.52
CA ALA A 175 12.98 1.41 -24.96
C ALA A 175 11.58 1.56 -25.57
N PHE A 176 10.55 0.94 -25.00
CA PHE A 176 9.18 1.09 -25.50
C PHE A 176 8.63 2.51 -25.31
N ALA A 177 9.02 3.20 -24.25
CA ALA A 177 8.67 4.60 -24.07
C ALA A 177 9.33 5.48 -25.16
N ALA A 178 10.61 5.27 -25.44
CA ALA A 178 11.37 6.05 -26.43
C ALA A 178 10.83 5.91 -27.86
N VAL A 179 10.29 4.74 -28.21
CA VAL A 179 9.68 4.51 -29.55
C VAL A 179 8.17 4.77 -29.57
N GLY A 180 7.62 5.47 -28.58
CA GLY A 180 6.20 5.85 -28.54
C GLY A 180 5.23 4.70 -28.20
N LEU A 181 5.70 3.51 -27.92
CA LEU A 181 4.89 2.33 -27.58
C LEU A 181 4.55 2.22 -26.07
N GLY A 182 4.87 3.24 -25.27
CA GLY A 182 4.63 3.25 -23.84
C GLY A 182 3.15 3.02 -23.46
N GLN A 183 2.20 3.52 -24.23
CA GLN A 183 0.76 3.34 -24.02
C GLN A 183 0.22 2.01 -24.56
N SER A 184 0.98 1.29 -25.36
CA SER A 184 0.59 -0.01 -25.93
C SER A 184 0.42 -1.08 -24.86
N TRP A 185 -0.20 -2.22 -25.22
CA TRP A 185 -0.30 -3.38 -24.34
C TRP A 185 1.09 -3.87 -23.88
N ILE A 186 2.07 -3.90 -24.79
CA ILE A 186 3.44 -4.30 -24.48
C ILE A 186 4.08 -3.30 -23.50
N GLY A 187 3.90 -2.00 -23.72
CA GLY A 187 4.39 -0.95 -22.84
C GLY A 187 3.80 -1.05 -21.42
N ARG A 188 2.49 -1.31 -21.31
CA ARG A 188 1.85 -1.56 -20.01
C ARG A 188 2.40 -2.79 -19.31
N HIS A 189 2.56 -3.88 -20.05
CA HIS A 189 3.10 -5.13 -19.51
C HIS A 189 4.53 -4.96 -19.00
N THR A 190 5.40 -4.29 -19.75
CA THR A 190 6.79 -4.03 -19.36
C THR A 190 6.89 -3.12 -18.13
N ARG A 191 6.05 -2.07 -18.03
CA ARG A 191 5.98 -1.22 -16.83
C ARG A 191 5.58 -2.03 -15.59
N GLN A 192 4.55 -2.87 -15.69
CA GLN A 192 4.14 -3.74 -14.59
C GLN A 192 5.25 -4.70 -14.14
N LYS A 193 5.98 -5.30 -15.08
CA LYS A 193 7.11 -6.19 -14.77
C LYS A 193 8.28 -5.44 -14.14
N ALA A 194 8.59 -4.22 -14.65
CA ALA A 194 9.59 -3.35 -14.07
C ALA A 194 9.22 -2.96 -12.64
N PHE A 195 8.01 -2.42 -12.44
CA PHE A 195 7.49 -2.07 -11.11
C PHE A 195 7.58 -3.24 -10.12
N LYS A 196 7.05 -4.40 -10.47
CA LYS A 196 7.11 -5.60 -9.62
C LYS A 196 8.54 -5.96 -9.24
N SER A 197 9.46 -5.92 -10.20
CA SER A 197 10.86 -6.28 -9.95
C SER A 197 11.56 -5.28 -9.04
N MET A 198 11.26 -3.99 -9.21
CA MET A 198 11.78 -2.92 -8.35
C MET A 198 11.22 -3.00 -6.94
N LEU A 199 9.91 -3.22 -6.78
CA LEU A 199 9.28 -3.34 -5.48
C LEU A 199 9.83 -4.55 -4.69
N ILE A 200 10.03 -5.69 -5.35
CA ILE A 200 10.67 -6.86 -4.74
C ILE A 200 12.10 -6.53 -4.29
N ARG A 201 12.86 -5.80 -5.11
CA ARG A 201 14.23 -5.40 -4.75
C ARG A 201 14.25 -4.44 -3.56
N ALA A 202 13.39 -3.43 -3.57
CA ALA A 202 13.27 -2.46 -2.49
C ALA A 202 12.87 -3.12 -1.17
N ALA A 203 11.85 -4.00 -1.20
CA ALA A 203 11.40 -4.72 -0.02
C ALA A 203 12.45 -5.70 0.53
N ALA A 204 13.27 -6.31 -0.32
CA ALA A 204 14.30 -7.26 0.10
C ALA A 204 15.43 -6.63 0.93
N GLY A 205 15.66 -5.33 0.79
CA GLY A 205 16.64 -4.56 1.56
C GLY A 205 16.04 -3.76 2.71
N PHE A 206 14.71 -3.82 2.87
CA PHE A 206 13.99 -2.97 3.81
C PHE A 206 13.71 -3.68 5.13
N SER A 207 14.02 -3.00 6.22
CA SER A 207 13.63 -3.38 7.58
C SER A 207 12.98 -2.16 8.22
N PRO A 208 11.65 -2.16 8.42
CA PRO A 208 10.96 -1.01 8.98
C PRO A 208 11.42 -0.76 10.42
N ALA A 209 11.62 0.50 10.78
CA ALA A 209 11.79 0.89 12.16
C ALA A 209 10.45 0.76 12.90
N SER A 210 10.51 0.32 14.16
CA SER A 210 9.34 0.28 15.02
C SER A 210 9.01 1.66 15.58
N TYR A 211 7.73 1.94 15.79
CA TYR A 211 7.24 3.15 16.42
C TYR A 211 5.92 2.86 17.16
N PRO A 212 5.51 3.71 18.13
CA PRO A 212 4.26 3.50 18.84
C PRO A 212 3.06 3.56 17.91
N SER A 213 2.26 2.50 17.83
CA SER A 213 1.07 2.45 16.97
C SER A 213 0.10 1.34 17.37
N ASP A 214 -1.14 1.45 16.93
CA ASP A 214 -2.13 0.37 17.02
C ASP A 214 -2.17 -0.37 15.69
N ILE A 215 -1.99 -1.68 15.71
CA ILE A 215 -1.82 -2.50 14.50
C ILE A 215 -2.81 -3.65 14.48
N LEU A 216 -3.60 -3.75 13.40
CA LEU A 216 -4.36 -4.94 13.07
C LEU A 216 -3.61 -5.75 12.01
N VAL A 217 -3.20 -6.96 12.36
CA VAL A 217 -2.60 -7.92 11.42
C VAL A 217 -3.64 -8.96 11.04
N VAL A 218 -4.04 -8.98 9.78
CA VAL A 218 -4.91 -10.01 9.21
C VAL A 218 -4.05 -10.93 8.36
N ALA A 219 -3.83 -12.15 8.81
CA ALA A 219 -2.90 -13.10 8.18
C ALA A 219 -3.62 -14.31 7.61
N SER A 220 -3.13 -14.85 6.49
CA SER A 220 -3.54 -16.15 5.96
C SER A 220 -3.02 -17.28 6.84
N SER A 221 -3.72 -18.41 6.88
CA SER A 221 -3.25 -19.59 7.60
C SER A 221 -1.93 -20.17 7.04
N GLU A 222 -1.58 -19.83 5.79
CA GLU A 222 -0.31 -20.24 5.18
C GLU A 222 0.91 -19.58 5.82
N TRP A 223 0.79 -18.28 6.18
CA TRP A 223 1.91 -17.49 6.74
C TRP A 223 1.69 -17.07 8.19
N GLY A 224 0.48 -17.25 8.69
CA GLY A 224 -0.03 -16.61 9.89
C GLY A 224 0.88 -16.73 11.11
N ALA A 225 1.26 -17.93 11.51
CA ALA A 225 2.03 -18.13 12.74
C ALA A 225 3.41 -17.42 12.70
N THR A 226 4.15 -17.59 11.61
CA THR A 226 5.48 -16.98 11.45
C THR A 226 5.39 -15.45 11.35
N THR A 227 4.45 -14.97 10.54
CA THR A 227 4.25 -13.53 10.32
C THR A 227 3.84 -12.84 11.62
N VAL A 228 2.83 -13.37 12.31
CA VAL A 228 2.34 -12.81 13.57
C VAL A 228 3.46 -12.75 14.63
N ALA A 229 4.23 -13.83 14.79
CA ALA A 229 5.34 -13.87 15.76
C ALA A 229 6.39 -12.79 15.46
N GLN A 230 6.74 -12.59 14.18
CA GLN A 230 7.74 -11.60 13.80
C GLN A 230 7.24 -10.15 14.01
N TYR A 231 5.98 -9.85 13.68
CA TYR A 231 5.42 -8.52 13.92
C TYR A 231 5.26 -8.21 15.40
N LYS A 232 4.94 -9.22 16.23
CA LYS A 232 4.94 -9.06 17.69
C LYS A 232 6.33 -8.78 18.25
N ALA A 233 7.36 -9.47 17.75
CA ALA A 233 8.74 -9.24 18.15
C ALA A 233 9.30 -7.90 17.66
N TRP A 234 8.78 -7.38 16.56
CA TRP A 234 9.15 -6.08 16.00
C TRP A 234 8.52 -4.90 16.77
N ALA A 235 7.37 -5.12 17.40
CA ALA A 235 6.62 -4.08 18.10
C ALA A 235 7.40 -3.50 19.29
N THR A 236 7.14 -2.21 19.59
CA THR A 236 7.61 -1.56 20.83
C THR A 236 6.64 -1.85 21.98
N GLU A 237 7.05 -1.52 23.21
CA GLU A 237 6.18 -1.61 24.40
C GLU A 237 4.88 -0.78 24.27
N ASN A 238 4.92 0.31 23.50
CA ASN A 238 3.78 1.18 23.25
C ASN A 238 3.01 0.83 21.96
N THR A 239 3.21 -0.36 21.40
CA THR A 239 2.53 -0.85 20.21
C THR A 239 1.52 -1.91 20.61
N ARG A 240 0.23 -1.66 20.37
CA ARG A 240 -0.83 -2.66 20.49
C ARG A 240 -0.95 -3.42 19.18
N ILE A 241 -0.86 -4.75 19.22
CA ILE A 241 -1.08 -5.59 18.05
C ILE A 241 -2.26 -6.52 18.27
N GLU A 242 -3.29 -6.36 17.46
CA GLU A 242 -4.35 -7.34 17.29
C GLU A 242 -4.08 -8.22 16.07
N THR A 243 -4.40 -9.50 16.18
CA THR A 243 -4.11 -10.47 15.12
C THR A 243 -5.32 -11.32 14.82
N VAL A 244 -5.66 -11.43 13.54
CA VAL A 244 -6.72 -12.30 13.04
C VAL A 244 -6.11 -13.22 11.99
N VAL A 245 -6.20 -14.54 12.22
CA VAL A 245 -5.73 -15.54 11.24
C VAL A 245 -6.95 -16.13 10.54
N MET A 246 -6.97 -16.04 9.23
CA MET A 246 -8.08 -16.50 8.39
C MET A 246 -7.65 -17.68 7.51
N PRO A 247 -8.56 -18.61 7.19
CA PRO A 247 -8.22 -19.76 6.38
C PRO A 247 -7.87 -19.37 4.95
N GLY A 248 -6.93 -20.08 4.36
CA GLY A 248 -6.57 -19.93 2.94
C GLY A 248 -5.09 -19.64 2.70
N ARG A 249 -4.74 -19.64 1.41
CA ARG A 249 -3.41 -19.33 0.93
C ARG A 249 -3.28 -17.85 0.60
N HIS A 250 -2.08 -17.32 0.70
CA HIS A 250 -1.74 -15.92 0.45
C HIS A 250 -2.40 -15.31 -0.81
N ASP A 251 -2.43 -16.05 -1.90
CA ASP A 251 -2.94 -15.59 -3.19
C ASP A 251 -4.48 -15.53 -3.26
N LYS A 252 -5.19 -16.28 -2.41
CA LYS A 252 -6.65 -16.49 -2.50
C LYS A 252 -7.44 -16.06 -1.27
N PHE A 253 -6.80 -16.03 -0.08
CA PHE A 253 -7.53 -15.88 1.19
C PHE A 253 -8.38 -14.61 1.26
N ARG A 254 -7.89 -13.49 0.72
CA ARG A 254 -8.65 -12.22 0.70
C ARG A 254 -9.98 -12.33 -0.04
N LYS A 255 -9.98 -13.01 -1.20
CA LYS A 255 -11.21 -13.16 -1.98
C LYS A 255 -12.27 -13.97 -1.23
N ALA A 256 -11.86 -14.94 -0.44
CA ALA A 256 -12.73 -15.79 0.33
C ALA A 256 -13.22 -15.18 1.66
N ASN A 257 -12.47 -14.21 2.21
CA ASN A 257 -12.68 -13.70 3.56
C ASN A 257 -12.91 -12.17 3.62
N MET A 258 -13.33 -11.53 2.51
CA MET A 258 -13.42 -10.05 2.47
C MET A 258 -14.39 -9.49 3.53
N ASP A 259 -15.54 -10.11 3.72
CA ASP A 259 -16.53 -9.64 4.72
C ASP A 259 -15.96 -9.75 6.14
N ALA A 260 -15.29 -10.85 6.45
CA ALA A 260 -14.62 -11.03 7.74
C ALA A 260 -13.43 -10.05 7.95
N ILE A 261 -12.74 -9.68 6.87
CA ILE A 261 -11.70 -8.63 6.92
C ILE A 261 -12.33 -7.28 7.22
N ASP A 262 -13.44 -6.92 6.57
CA ASP A 262 -14.17 -5.68 6.82
C ASP A 262 -14.68 -5.59 8.25
N ASP A 263 -15.26 -6.68 8.78
CA ASP A 263 -15.74 -6.76 10.16
C ASP A 263 -14.59 -6.59 11.16
N ALA A 264 -13.44 -7.23 10.91
CA ALA A 264 -12.25 -7.08 11.74
C ALA A 264 -11.74 -5.62 11.76
N ILE A 265 -11.72 -4.95 10.59
CA ILE A 265 -11.33 -3.54 10.50
C ILE A 265 -12.28 -2.65 11.29
N ILE A 266 -13.59 -2.84 11.12
CA ILE A 266 -14.61 -2.04 11.82
C ILE A 266 -14.50 -2.24 13.32
N SER A 267 -14.45 -3.49 13.79
CA SER A 267 -14.33 -3.82 15.21
C SER A 267 -13.07 -3.21 15.84
N PHE A 268 -11.93 -3.30 15.14
CA PHE A 268 -10.67 -2.72 15.60
C PHE A 268 -10.73 -1.18 15.71
N LEU A 269 -11.32 -0.50 14.74
CA LEU A 269 -11.47 0.95 14.76
C LEU A 269 -12.47 1.42 15.83
N ASP A 270 -13.54 0.66 16.08
CA ASP A 270 -14.52 0.94 17.13
C ASP A 270 -13.91 0.77 18.52
N ALA A 271 -13.16 -0.30 18.77
CA ALA A 271 -12.46 -0.53 20.02
C ALA A 271 -11.46 0.61 20.30
N ARG A 272 -10.69 0.99 19.27
CA ARG A 272 -9.73 2.11 19.38
C ARG A 272 -10.43 3.44 19.69
N GLN A 273 -11.60 3.68 19.10
CA GLN A 273 -12.37 4.91 19.38
C GLN A 273 -12.90 4.96 20.82
N ALA A 274 -13.34 3.82 21.34
CA ALA A 274 -13.84 3.73 22.72
C ALA A 274 -12.75 3.98 23.77
N GLU A 275 -11.50 3.67 23.46
CA GLU A 275 -10.35 3.88 24.34
C GLU A 275 -9.80 5.32 24.31
N MET A 276 -10.19 6.13 23.33
CA MET A 276 -9.78 7.55 23.26
C MET A 276 -10.68 8.40 24.16
N PRO A 277 -10.16 9.01 25.25
CA PRO A 277 -10.96 9.90 26.06
C PRO A 277 -11.35 11.16 25.26
N ASN A 278 -12.66 11.35 25.08
CA ASN A 278 -13.28 12.58 24.59
C ASN A 278 -12.75 13.15 23.26
N GLY A 279 -12.77 12.39 22.17
CA GLY A 279 -12.79 12.96 20.81
C GLY A 279 -11.55 13.77 20.37
N LYS A 280 -10.46 13.76 21.13
CA LYS A 280 -9.18 14.35 20.68
C LYS A 280 -8.30 13.28 20.06
N PRO A 281 -7.69 13.55 18.90
CA PRO A 281 -6.66 12.66 18.37
C PRO A 281 -5.55 12.52 19.44
N ALA A 282 -5.01 11.31 19.58
CA ALA A 282 -3.90 11.06 20.48
C ALA A 282 -2.73 11.96 20.08
N SER A 283 -2.40 12.90 20.94
CA SER A 283 -1.23 13.77 20.84
C SER A 283 0.07 13.01 21.03
#